data_aff2781ce5922581d7c684bc8b1ce788
#
_entry.id   aff2781ce5922581d7c684bc8b1ce788
#
_cell.length_a   1.000
_cell.length_b   1.000
_cell.length_c   1.000
_cell.angle_alpha   90.00
_cell.angle_beta   90.00
_cell.angle_gamma   90.00
#
_symmetry.space_group_name_H-M   'P 1'
#
loop_
_entity.id
_entity.type
_entity.pdbx_description
1 polymer ?
#
loop_
_entity_poly.entity_id
_entity_poly.type
_entity_poly.pdbx_seq_one_letter_code
_entity_poly.pdbx_strand_id
1 'polypeptide(L)'
;MTGEYADYDAVVFDLDGTLVDLAVDWDAAASDAIGLFERNGHDASGADLWGLLERADDAGLRPELEAVLADHETRGAAASTRLPHADHLPLSMPTGVCSLNCEAACRTALDRHGLTPHVGAVVGRDSVATYKPDPEPLMATLSDMDADTDRALFVGDSERDAVTARRAGVDFRWV
;
A
#
# COMPACT_ATOMS: atom_id res chain seq x y z
N MET A 1 -13.98 22.99 -12.87
CA MET A 1 -14.07 22.81 -11.41
C MET A 1 -12.66 22.99 -10.87
N THR A 2 -12.42 23.99 -10.04
CA THR A 2 -11.20 24.13 -9.26
C THR A 2 -11.19 22.96 -8.28
N GLY A 3 -10.55 21.88 -8.68
CA GLY A 3 -10.58 20.63 -7.97
C GLY A 3 -9.77 20.71 -6.69
N GLU A 4 -10.12 19.87 -5.74
CA GLU A 4 -9.43 19.64 -4.45
C GLU A 4 -7.92 19.44 -4.59
N TYR A 5 -7.46 19.04 -5.77
CA TYR A 5 -6.05 18.70 -6.09
C TYR A 5 -5.40 19.70 -7.07
N ALA A 6 -6.02 20.86 -7.33
CA ALA A 6 -5.62 21.79 -8.40
C ALA A 6 -4.22 22.42 -8.22
N ASP A 7 -3.67 22.40 -7.01
CA ASP A 7 -2.35 22.96 -6.70
C ASP A 7 -1.20 21.95 -6.93
N TYR A 8 -1.53 20.71 -7.32
CA TYR A 8 -0.59 19.61 -7.52
C TYR A 8 -0.51 19.17 -8.97
N ASP A 9 0.65 18.65 -9.36
CA ASP A 9 0.89 18.09 -10.69
C ASP A 9 0.77 16.56 -10.72
N ALA A 10 0.78 15.91 -9.54
CA ALA A 10 0.54 14.48 -9.38
C ALA A 10 -0.12 14.17 -8.03
N VAL A 11 -0.91 13.11 -7.99
CA VAL A 11 -1.52 12.61 -6.75
C VAL A 11 -1.25 11.13 -6.60
N VAL A 12 -0.73 10.73 -5.45
CA VAL A 12 -0.60 9.33 -5.04
C VAL A 12 -1.63 9.06 -3.95
N PHE A 13 -2.30 7.93 -4.03
CA PHE A 13 -3.21 7.46 -3.00
C PHE A 13 -2.62 6.22 -2.31
N ASP A 14 -2.83 6.10 -1.00
CA ASP A 14 -2.87 4.78 -0.39
C ASP A 14 -4.09 4.01 -0.93
N LEU A 15 -4.11 2.70 -0.73
CA LEU A 15 -5.19 1.85 -1.23
C LEU A 15 -6.22 1.53 -0.15
N ASP A 16 -5.81 0.71 0.84
CA ASP A 16 -6.68 0.17 1.89
C ASP A 16 -6.98 1.23 2.94
N GLY A 17 -8.25 1.49 3.19
CA GLY A 17 -8.70 2.60 4.03
C GLY A 17 -8.78 3.95 3.30
N THR A 18 -8.34 4.02 2.03
CA THR A 18 -8.32 5.25 1.24
C THR A 18 -9.21 5.14 0.00
N LEU A 19 -8.85 4.34 -0.99
CA LEU A 19 -9.65 4.09 -2.21
C LEU A 19 -10.62 2.93 -2.03
N VAL A 20 -10.24 1.93 -1.27
CA VAL A 20 -11.03 0.74 -1.00
C VAL A 20 -10.87 0.31 0.47
N ASP A 21 -11.78 -0.53 0.93
CA ASP A 21 -11.68 -1.27 2.18
C ASP A 21 -11.50 -2.75 1.82
N LEU A 22 -10.30 -3.29 2.09
CA LEU A 22 -9.97 -4.68 1.82
C LEU A 22 -10.64 -5.59 2.85
N ALA A 23 -11.32 -6.63 2.39
CA ALA A 23 -11.94 -7.63 3.27
C ALA A 23 -10.91 -8.67 3.74
N VAL A 24 -9.81 -8.22 4.37
CA VAL A 24 -8.76 -9.10 4.91
C VAL A 24 -9.09 -9.48 6.36
N ASP A 25 -9.03 -10.77 6.65
CA ASP A 25 -9.02 -11.27 8.02
C ASP A 25 -7.59 -11.21 8.57
N TRP A 26 -7.25 -10.07 9.18
CA TRP A 26 -5.91 -9.82 9.72
C TRP A 26 -5.55 -10.73 10.89
N ASP A 27 -6.52 -11.23 11.65
CA ASP A 27 -6.28 -12.19 12.74
C ASP A 27 -5.87 -13.56 12.15
N ALA A 28 -6.54 -13.98 11.09
CA ALA A 28 -6.16 -15.20 10.37
C ALA A 28 -4.79 -15.05 9.70
N ALA A 29 -4.51 -13.92 9.06
CA ALA A 29 -3.20 -13.64 8.46
C ALA A 29 -2.07 -13.64 9.51
N ALA A 30 -2.29 -13.03 10.67
CA ALA A 30 -1.33 -13.05 11.77
C ALA A 30 -1.11 -14.47 12.31
N SER A 31 -2.18 -15.26 12.46
CA SER A 31 -2.09 -16.66 12.91
C SER A 31 -1.26 -17.51 11.95
N ASP A 32 -1.47 -17.37 10.63
CA ASP A 32 -0.74 -18.10 9.60
C ASP A 32 0.74 -17.69 9.56
N ALA A 33 1.02 -16.39 9.74
CA ALA A 33 2.38 -15.85 9.82
C ALA A 33 3.13 -16.37 11.06
N ILE A 34 2.49 -16.35 12.23
CA ILE A 34 3.04 -16.93 13.47
C ILE A 34 3.35 -18.42 13.27
N GLY A 35 2.38 -19.17 12.73
CA GLY A 35 2.57 -20.58 12.44
C GLY A 35 3.72 -20.87 11.46
N LEU A 36 3.97 -19.98 10.49
CA LEU A 36 5.13 -20.08 9.59
C LEU A 36 6.44 -20.01 10.38
N PHE A 37 6.60 -19.02 11.26
CA PHE A 37 7.82 -18.84 12.08
C PHE A 37 8.03 -20.03 13.02
N GLU A 38 6.99 -20.45 13.74
CA GLU A 38 7.08 -21.56 14.69
C GLU A 38 7.46 -22.89 14.01
N ARG A 39 6.88 -23.20 12.85
CA ARG A 39 7.23 -24.41 12.07
C ARG A 39 8.69 -24.42 11.59
N ASN A 40 9.30 -23.25 11.45
CA ASN A 40 10.70 -23.09 11.07
C ASN A 40 11.64 -22.91 12.29
N GLY A 41 11.14 -23.09 13.51
CA GLY A 41 11.94 -23.07 14.74
C GLY A 41 12.24 -21.67 15.27
N HIS A 42 11.51 -20.64 14.81
CA HIS A 42 11.64 -19.27 15.30
C HIS A 42 10.53 -18.94 16.30
N ASP A 43 10.89 -18.28 17.40
CA ASP A 43 9.91 -17.79 18.36
C ASP A 43 9.17 -16.58 17.78
N ALA A 44 7.86 -16.70 17.68
CA ALA A 44 6.96 -15.65 17.23
C ALA A 44 6.09 -15.07 18.37
N SER A 45 6.35 -15.44 19.62
CA SER A 45 5.56 -15.04 20.79
C SER A 45 5.46 -13.51 20.90
N GLY A 46 4.24 -12.99 20.99
CA GLY A 46 3.96 -11.57 21.19
C GLY A 46 4.30 -10.64 20.02
N ALA A 47 4.73 -11.18 18.87
CA ALA A 47 4.95 -10.39 17.67
C ALA A 47 3.61 -10.14 16.95
N ASP A 48 3.42 -8.90 16.48
CA ASP A 48 2.42 -8.57 15.48
C ASP A 48 2.96 -8.82 14.06
N LEU A 49 2.12 -8.64 13.04
CA LEU A 49 2.52 -8.83 11.64
C LEU A 49 3.71 -7.96 11.22
N TRP A 50 3.79 -6.73 11.75
CA TRP A 50 4.89 -5.82 11.43
C TRP A 50 6.20 -6.27 12.05
N GLY A 51 6.15 -6.72 13.30
CA GLY A 51 7.30 -7.32 13.98
C GLY A 51 7.80 -8.60 13.30
N LEU A 52 6.89 -9.41 12.74
CA LEU A 52 7.27 -10.58 11.94
C LEU A 52 7.91 -10.19 10.61
N LEU A 53 7.38 -9.16 9.91
CA LEU A 53 7.97 -8.63 8.68
C LEU A 53 9.40 -8.11 8.90
N GLU A 54 9.63 -7.34 9.98
CA GLU A 54 10.97 -6.84 10.34
C GLU A 54 11.97 -7.96 10.63
N ARG A 55 11.51 -9.08 11.19
CA ARG A 55 12.34 -10.24 11.56
C ARG A 55 12.48 -11.27 10.43
N ALA A 56 11.69 -11.15 9.37
CA ALA A 56 11.61 -12.17 8.32
C ALA A 56 12.93 -12.34 7.55
N ASP A 57 13.64 -11.24 7.31
CA ASP A 57 14.93 -11.29 6.59
C ASP A 57 15.98 -12.01 7.41
N ASP A 58 16.12 -11.69 8.70
CA ASP A 58 17.05 -12.35 9.62
C ASP A 58 16.70 -13.83 9.84
N ALA A 59 15.40 -14.16 9.80
CA ALA A 59 14.92 -15.54 9.91
C ALA A 59 15.06 -16.35 8.60
N GLY A 60 15.33 -15.68 7.46
CA GLY A 60 15.35 -16.28 6.13
C GLY A 60 13.96 -16.72 5.65
N LEU A 61 12.89 -16.10 6.17
CA LEU A 61 11.49 -16.46 5.89
C LEU A 61 10.74 -15.37 5.09
N ARG A 62 11.46 -14.35 4.59
CA ARG A 62 10.82 -13.24 3.89
C ARG A 62 9.96 -13.68 2.70
N PRO A 63 10.44 -14.54 1.78
CA PRO A 63 9.63 -14.97 0.65
C PRO A 63 8.36 -15.73 1.05
N GLU A 64 8.46 -16.60 2.06
CA GLU A 64 7.34 -17.39 2.55
C GLU A 64 6.32 -16.54 3.28
N LEU A 65 6.77 -15.58 4.08
CA LEU A 65 5.89 -14.64 4.78
C LEU A 65 5.16 -13.73 3.78
N GLU A 66 5.87 -13.20 2.78
CA GLU A 66 5.25 -12.42 1.70
C GLU A 66 4.18 -13.24 0.96
N ALA A 67 4.42 -14.51 0.69
CA ALA A 67 3.43 -15.38 0.05
C ALA A 67 2.19 -15.59 0.92
N VAL A 68 2.35 -15.76 2.23
CA VAL A 68 1.22 -15.87 3.18
C VAL A 68 0.40 -14.61 3.19
N LEU A 69 1.03 -13.43 3.33
CA LEU A 69 0.32 -12.15 3.37
C LEU A 69 -0.37 -11.86 2.03
N ALA A 70 0.31 -12.09 0.91
CA ALA A 70 -0.23 -11.85 -0.43
C ALA A 70 -1.49 -12.68 -0.72
N ASP A 71 -1.57 -13.92 -0.22
CA ASP A 71 -2.75 -14.76 -0.36
C ASP A 71 -3.97 -14.18 0.38
N HIS A 72 -3.77 -13.75 1.64
CA HIS A 72 -4.84 -13.09 2.42
C HIS A 72 -5.25 -11.75 1.78
N GLU A 73 -4.29 -10.92 1.40
CA GLU A 73 -4.52 -9.60 0.82
C GLU A 73 -5.23 -9.70 -0.54
N THR A 74 -4.82 -10.63 -1.41
CA THR A 74 -5.45 -10.80 -2.74
C THR A 74 -6.88 -11.32 -2.62
N ARG A 75 -7.15 -12.24 -1.70
CA ARG A 75 -8.52 -12.67 -1.39
C ARG A 75 -9.37 -11.53 -0.84
N GLY A 76 -8.81 -10.75 0.08
CA GLY A 76 -9.47 -9.56 0.63
C GLY A 76 -9.74 -8.50 -0.44
N ALA A 77 -8.81 -8.31 -1.36
CA ALA A 77 -8.96 -7.38 -2.49
C ALA A 77 -10.09 -7.80 -3.44
N ALA A 78 -10.22 -9.11 -3.71
CA ALA A 78 -11.32 -9.65 -4.53
C ALA A 78 -12.70 -9.48 -3.88
N ALA A 79 -12.77 -9.26 -2.56
CA ALA A 79 -14.00 -9.02 -1.80
C ALA A 79 -14.12 -7.56 -1.28
N SER A 80 -13.22 -6.67 -1.70
CA SER A 80 -13.12 -5.29 -1.21
C SER A 80 -14.35 -4.44 -1.52
N THR A 81 -14.53 -3.38 -0.73
CA THR A 81 -15.57 -2.37 -0.90
C THR A 81 -14.94 -1.05 -1.37
N ARG A 82 -15.58 -0.36 -2.31
CA ARG A 82 -15.16 0.96 -2.79
C ARG A 82 -15.43 2.03 -1.73
N LEU A 83 -14.46 2.92 -1.50
CA LEU A 83 -14.57 4.04 -0.58
C LEU A 83 -14.80 5.37 -1.33
N PRO A 84 -15.31 6.42 -0.64
CA PRO A 84 -15.70 7.69 -1.29
C PRO A 84 -14.57 8.39 -2.03
N HIS A 85 -13.31 8.32 -1.57
CA HIS A 85 -12.17 8.95 -2.26
C HIS A 85 -11.92 8.39 -3.66
N ALA A 86 -12.32 7.14 -3.92
CA ALA A 86 -12.26 6.57 -5.25
C ALA A 86 -13.17 7.27 -6.27
N ASP A 87 -14.20 8.02 -5.81
CA ASP A 87 -15.11 8.76 -6.69
C ASP A 87 -14.48 10.06 -7.22
N HIS A 88 -13.33 10.47 -6.67
CA HIS A 88 -12.53 11.56 -7.23
C HIS A 88 -11.84 11.17 -8.55
N LEU A 89 -11.65 9.87 -8.80
CA LEU A 89 -11.03 9.39 -10.04
C LEU A 89 -12.03 9.33 -11.20
N PRO A 90 -11.60 9.68 -12.43
CA PRO A 90 -10.25 10.07 -12.83
C PRO A 90 -9.89 11.51 -12.47
N LEU A 91 -8.63 11.77 -12.15
CA LEU A 91 -8.08 13.11 -12.06
C LEU A 91 -7.54 13.58 -13.43
N SER A 92 -7.33 14.91 -13.57
CA SER A 92 -6.74 15.50 -14.78
C SER A 92 -5.20 15.45 -14.80
N MET A 93 -4.58 14.93 -13.73
CA MET A 93 -3.14 14.79 -13.56
C MET A 93 -2.76 13.31 -13.35
N PRO A 94 -1.46 12.96 -13.50
CA PRO A 94 -0.95 11.64 -13.15
C PRO A 94 -1.38 11.20 -11.76
N THR A 95 -1.86 9.96 -11.68
CA THR A 95 -2.37 9.38 -10.43
C THR A 95 -1.71 8.03 -10.20
N GLY A 96 -1.21 7.80 -8.99
CA GLY A 96 -0.57 6.55 -8.58
C GLY A 96 -1.16 5.97 -7.30
N VAL A 97 -0.78 4.74 -7.00
CA VAL A 97 -1.08 4.04 -5.75
C VAL A 97 0.21 3.58 -5.10
N CYS A 98 0.36 3.88 -3.80
CA CYS A 98 1.46 3.43 -2.95
C CYS A 98 0.90 2.77 -1.69
N SER A 99 1.02 1.46 -1.56
CA SER A 99 0.33 0.66 -0.53
C SER A 99 1.26 -0.24 0.26
N LEU A 100 0.88 -0.58 1.50
CA LEU A 100 1.49 -1.66 2.30
C LEU A 100 0.96 -3.05 1.93
N ASN A 101 -0.08 -3.15 1.13
CA ASN A 101 -0.51 -4.42 0.57
C ASN A 101 0.39 -4.82 -0.62
N CYS A 102 0.47 -6.10 -0.93
CA CYS A 102 1.23 -6.55 -2.09
C CYS A 102 0.66 -5.98 -3.39
N GLU A 103 1.52 -5.79 -4.40
CA GLU A 103 1.11 -5.20 -5.69
C GLU A 103 -0.05 -5.96 -6.35
N ALA A 104 -0.04 -7.30 -6.28
CA ALA A 104 -1.10 -8.14 -6.84
C ALA A 104 -2.48 -7.85 -6.21
N ALA A 105 -2.53 -7.64 -4.89
CA ALA A 105 -3.77 -7.26 -4.20
C ALA A 105 -4.22 -5.86 -4.61
N CYS A 106 -3.28 -4.90 -4.72
CA CYS A 106 -3.59 -3.55 -5.20
C CYS A 106 -4.23 -3.58 -6.59
N ARG A 107 -3.63 -4.29 -7.53
CA ARG A 107 -4.15 -4.42 -8.90
C ARG A 107 -5.51 -5.12 -8.93
N THR A 108 -5.69 -6.17 -8.13
CA THR A 108 -6.97 -6.89 -8.00
C THR A 108 -8.09 -5.96 -7.52
N ALA A 109 -7.83 -5.14 -6.50
CA ALA A 109 -8.81 -4.19 -5.97
C ALA A 109 -9.14 -3.08 -6.98
N LEU A 110 -8.12 -2.52 -7.64
CA LEU A 110 -8.29 -1.49 -8.67
C LEU A 110 -9.13 -2.02 -9.85
N ASP A 111 -8.85 -3.23 -10.32
CA ASP A 111 -9.59 -3.86 -11.41
C ASP A 111 -11.05 -4.14 -11.01
N ARG A 112 -11.27 -4.71 -9.82
CA ARG A 112 -12.61 -4.96 -9.29
C ARG A 112 -13.51 -3.72 -9.31
N HIS A 113 -12.95 -2.55 -9.01
CA HIS A 113 -13.69 -1.29 -8.89
C HIS A 113 -13.60 -0.40 -10.15
N GLY A 114 -13.01 -0.90 -11.24
CA GLY A 114 -12.86 -0.16 -12.50
C GLY A 114 -11.92 1.05 -12.40
N LEU A 115 -10.98 1.03 -11.46
CA LEU A 115 -10.03 2.13 -11.21
C LEU A 115 -8.73 1.98 -12.01
N THR A 116 -8.41 0.78 -12.50
CA THR A 116 -7.19 0.48 -13.25
C THR A 116 -6.88 1.47 -14.38
N PRO A 117 -7.86 1.91 -15.21
CA PRO A 117 -7.57 2.86 -16.29
C PRO A 117 -7.19 4.27 -15.82
N HIS A 118 -7.39 4.57 -14.54
CA HIS A 118 -7.21 5.89 -13.94
C HIS A 118 -5.93 6.00 -13.11
N VAL A 119 -5.17 4.89 -12.99
CA VAL A 119 -3.96 4.80 -12.17
C VAL A 119 -2.77 4.44 -13.06
N GLY A 120 -1.79 5.34 -13.16
CA GLY A 120 -0.62 5.18 -14.02
C GLY A 120 0.50 4.36 -13.38
N ALA A 121 0.59 4.35 -12.04
CA ALA A 121 1.62 3.61 -11.29
C ALA A 121 1.02 2.92 -10.06
N VAL A 122 1.49 1.71 -9.77
CA VAL A 122 1.09 0.94 -8.59
C VAL A 122 2.33 0.35 -7.94
N VAL A 123 2.62 0.77 -6.72
CA VAL A 123 3.72 0.26 -5.90
C VAL A 123 3.15 -0.34 -4.62
N GLY A 124 3.29 -1.65 -4.48
CA GLY A 124 2.93 -2.41 -3.28
C GLY A 124 4.12 -2.63 -2.35
N ARG A 125 3.88 -3.32 -1.23
CA ARG A 125 4.92 -3.68 -0.26
C ARG A 125 6.08 -4.45 -0.88
N ASP A 126 5.81 -5.26 -1.89
CA ASP A 126 6.72 -6.17 -2.56
C ASP A 126 7.31 -5.63 -3.88
N SER A 127 6.96 -4.40 -4.27
CA SER A 127 7.39 -3.82 -5.56
C SER A 127 8.81 -3.27 -5.53
N VAL A 128 9.29 -2.83 -4.36
CA VAL A 128 10.63 -2.26 -4.14
C VAL A 128 11.29 -2.90 -2.91
N ALA A 129 12.54 -2.56 -2.63
CA ALA A 129 13.30 -3.20 -1.56
C ALA A 129 12.80 -2.86 -0.15
N THR A 130 12.20 -1.69 0.01
CA THR A 130 11.65 -1.21 1.29
C THR A 130 10.13 -1.06 1.22
N TYR A 131 9.51 -0.70 2.34
CA TYR A 131 8.07 -0.44 2.43
C TYR A 131 7.79 0.71 3.40
N LYS A 132 6.59 1.29 3.31
CA LYS A 132 6.16 2.38 4.21
C LYS A 132 6.40 2.02 5.69
N PRO A 133 6.98 2.89 6.51
CA PRO A 133 7.16 4.33 6.32
C PRO A 133 8.49 4.76 5.68
N ASP A 134 9.22 3.90 4.97
CA ASP A 134 10.35 4.30 4.15
C ASP A 134 9.85 5.14 2.95
N PRO A 135 10.57 6.19 2.51
CA PRO A 135 10.15 7.03 1.39
C PRO A 135 10.29 6.35 0.02
N GLU A 136 11.09 5.29 -0.11
CA GLU A 136 11.40 4.67 -1.41
C GLU A 136 10.15 4.25 -2.20
N PRO A 137 9.12 3.60 -1.61
CA PRO A 137 7.93 3.21 -2.36
C PRO A 137 7.18 4.40 -2.96
N LEU A 138 7.05 5.51 -2.22
CA LEU A 138 6.39 6.71 -2.71
C LEU A 138 7.22 7.39 -3.81
N MET A 139 8.53 7.47 -3.63
CA MET A 139 9.43 8.01 -4.65
C MET A 139 9.43 7.17 -5.93
N ALA A 140 9.38 5.84 -5.81
CA ALA A 140 9.23 4.94 -6.94
C ALA A 140 7.90 5.16 -7.69
N THR A 141 6.79 5.33 -6.95
CA THR A 141 5.48 5.63 -7.53
C THR A 141 5.51 6.93 -8.35
N LEU A 142 6.11 7.99 -7.80
CA LEU A 142 6.25 9.27 -8.51
C LEU A 142 7.18 9.17 -9.72
N SER A 143 8.29 8.44 -9.60
CA SER A 143 9.22 8.21 -10.72
C SER A 143 8.55 7.47 -11.88
N ASP A 144 7.72 6.46 -11.59
CA ASP A 144 6.98 5.70 -12.61
C ASP A 144 5.94 6.57 -13.35
N MET A 145 5.57 7.70 -12.78
CA MET A 145 4.65 8.69 -13.37
C MET A 145 5.36 9.89 -13.99
N ASP A 146 6.71 9.94 -14.00
CA ASP A 146 7.49 11.11 -14.37
C ASP A 146 7.10 12.38 -13.60
N ALA A 147 6.79 12.25 -12.31
CA ALA A 147 6.29 13.32 -11.46
C ALA A 147 7.34 13.75 -10.42
N ASP A 148 7.42 15.07 -10.19
CA ASP A 148 8.30 15.68 -9.19
C ASP A 148 7.67 15.65 -7.79
N THR A 149 8.50 15.49 -6.75
CA THR A 149 8.06 15.48 -5.33
C THR A 149 7.50 16.83 -4.89
N ASP A 150 8.07 17.95 -5.36
CA ASP A 150 7.74 19.31 -4.91
C ASP A 150 6.29 19.74 -5.22
N ARG A 151 5.66 19.08 -6.18
CA ARG A 151 4.27 19.35 -6.60
C ARG A 151 3.41 18.09 -6.58
N ALA A 152 3.77 17.15 -5.76
CA ALA A 152 3.01 15.92 -5.54
C ALA A 152 2.25 15.96 -4.21
N LEU A 153 1.11 15.28 -4.18
CA LEU A 153 0.33 15.06 -2.96
C LEU A 153 0.22 13.55 -2.72
N PHE A 154 0.44 13.13 -1.48
CA PHE A 154 0.09 11.79 -1.02
C PHE A 154 -1.15 11.85 -0.14
N VAL A 155 -2.16 11.05 -0.47
CA VAL A 155 -3.44 10.95 0.27
C VAL A 155 -3.52 9.58 0.93
N GLY A 156 -3.75 9.55 2.23
CA GLY A 156 -3.80 8.29 2.98
C GLY A 156 -4.54 8.42 4.31
N ASP A 157 -4.73 7.28 4.98
CA ASP A 157 -5.50 7.17 6.21
C ASP A 157 -4.66 6.85 7.46
N SER A 158 -3.34 6.63 7.28
CA SER A 158 -2.48 6.14 8.36
C SER A 158 -1.31 7.07 8.69
N GLU A 159 -0.84 6.99 9.94
CA GLU A 159 0.38 7.69 10.36
C GLU A 159 1.61 7.23 9.55
N ARG A 160 1.62 5.98 9.07
CA ARG A 160 2.70 5.48 8.20
C ARG A 160 2.75 6.24 6.88
N ASP A 161 1.60 6.57 6.31
CA ASP A 161 1.51 7.37 5.08
C ASP A 161 2.03 8.78 5.30
N ALA A 162 1.60 9.41 6.40
CA ALA A 162 2.07 10.76 6.77
C ALA A 162 3.60 10.80 6.99
N VAL A 163 4.16 9.77 7.64
CA VAL A 163 5.61 9.65 7.83
C VAL A 163 6.33 9.42 6.50
N THR A 164 5.79 8.57 5.63
CA THR A 164 6.33 8.31 4.29
C THR A 164 6.40 9.60 3.47
N ALA A 165 5.30 10.34 3.40
CA ALA A 165 5.23 11.62 2.69
C ALA A 165 6.27 12.64 3.22
N ARG A 166 6.32 12.82 4.54
CA ARG A 166 7.28 13.72 5.18
C ARG A 166 8.73 13.36 4.85
N ARG A 167 9.07 12.07 4.87
CA ARG A 167 10.42 11.59 4.54
C ARG A 167 10.77 11.75 3.06
N ALA A 168 9.77 11.63 2.19
CA ALA A 168 9.91 11.84 0.75
C ALA A 168 9.93 13.31 0.35
N GLY A 169 9.57 14.24 1.25
CA GLY A 169 9.41 15.67 0.93
C GLY A 169 8.16 15.95 0.09
N VAL A 170 7.12 15.14 0.24
CA VAL A 170 5.83 15.23 -0.46
C VAL A 170 4.76 15.74 0.50
N ASP A 171 3.87 16.61 0.02
CA ASP A 171 2.72 17.05 0.80
C ASP A 171 1.79 15.87 1.14
N PHE A 172 1.17 15.93 2.32
CA PHE A 172 0.28 14.87 2.78
C PHE A 172 -1.11 15.39 3.13
N ARG A 173 -2.13 14.58 2.81
CA ARG A 173 -3.52 14.83 3.19
C ARG A 173 -4.15 13.56 3.75
N TRP A 174 -4.84 13.72 4.87
CA TRP A 174 -5.68 12.69 5.45
C TRP A 174 -7.01 12.55 4.68
N VAL A 175 -7.52 11.31 4.58
CA VAL A 175 -8.89 11.02 4.11
C VAL A 175 -9.92 11.39 5.18
#